data_dd5d32fbac3773bf19b851635549070b
#
_entry.id   dd5d32fbac3773bf19b851635549070b
#
_cell.length_a   1.000
_cell.length_b   1.000
_cell.length_c   1.000
_cell.angle_alpha   90.00
_cell.angle_beta   90.00
_cell.angle_gamma   90.00
#
_symmetry.space_group_name_H-M   'P 1'
#
loop_
_entity.id
_entity.type
_entity.pdbx_description
1 polymer ?
#
loop_
_entity_poly.entity_id
_entity_poly.type
_entity_poly.pdbx_seq_one_letter_code
_entity_poly.pdbx_strand_id
1 'polypeptide(L)'
;ESCAHAVLRRRLPSFPAKTLARWARGGDTAVGPNVGIAHQRWRAIRHATSRANVTARMMEQLDLVARTAEQARIFGIDFFSVLSRGSQYRVESMLLRLAHTQNYVMISPNKEQVARQPAMECLPLVMEPESKMYDDPVAVLDFQSLYPSMVIAYNLCYSTCMGREPRDVDAGDGDPIVARQT
;
A
#
# COMPACT_ATOMS: atom_id res chain seq x y z
N GLU A 1 3.27 4.16 -20.45
CA GLU A 1 2.59 4.02 -21.76
C GLU A 1 1.36 3.12 -21.65
N SER A 2 1.48 1.93 -21.06
CA SER A 2 0.35 1.02 -20.82
C SER A 2 -0.78 1.69 -20.01
N CYS A 3 -0.45 2.41 -18.94
CA CYS A 3 -1.42 3.17 -18.15
C CYS A 3 -2.14 4.25 -19.00
N ALA A 4 -1.41 4.98 -19.84
CA ALA A 4 -2.01 6.00 -20.70
C ALA A 4 -2.96 5.38 -21.73
N HIS A 5 -2.64 4.19 -22.23
CA HIS A 5 -3.55 3.46 -23.11
C HIS A 5 -4.79 2.98 -22.36
N ALA A 6 -4.62 2.44 -21.16
CA ALA A 6 -5.75 1.96 -20.36
C ALA A 6 -6.71 3.10 -19.96
N VAL A 7 -6.17 4.24 -19.50
CA VAL A 7 -6.95 5.36 -18.97
C VAL A 7 -7.46 6.28 -20.08
N LEU A 8 -6.57 6.71 -20.99
CA LEU A 8 -6.89 7.73 -22.00
C LEU A 8 -7.19 7.14 -23.39
N ARG A 9 -7.10 5.82 -23.55
CA ARG A 9 -7.21 5.10 -24.85
C ARG A 9 -6.26 5.65 -25.92
N ARG A 10 -5.11 6.19 -25.50
CA ARG A 10 -4.10 6.77 -26.40
C ARG A 10 -2.81 5.98 -26.33
N ARG A 11 -2.28 5.64 -27.49
CA ARG A 11 -0.93 5.10 -27.63
C ARG A 11 0.07 6.26 -27.67
N LEU A 12 1.16 6.13 -26.94
CA LEU A 12 2.25 7.10 -26.90
C LEU A 12 3.50 6.47 -27.48
N PRO A 13 4.29 7.23 -28.24
CA PRO A 13 5.57 6.72 -28.70
C PRO A 13 6.54 6.53 -27.53
N SER A 14 7.23 5.40 -27.55
CA SER A 14 8.30 5.09 -26.60
C SER A 14 9.65 5.30 -27.27
N PHE A 15 10.55 5.95 -26.55
CA PHE A 15 11.92 6.19 -27.03
C PHE A 15 12.92 5.70 -25.97
N PRO A 16 13.96 4.96 -26.37
CA PRO A 16 15.03 4.55 -25.49
C PRO A 16 15.73 5.76 -24.84
N ALA A 17 16.20 5.60 -23.59
CA ALA A 17 16.90 6.65 -22.88
C ALA A 17 18.11 7.23 -23.65
N LYS A 18 18.85 6.37 -24.35
CA LYS A 18 19.96 6.79 -25.23
C LYS A 18 19.50 7.76 -26.34
N THR A 19 18.33 7.51 -26.93
CA THR A 19 17.77 8.36 -27.99
C THR A 19 17.36 9.72 -27.41
N LEU A 20 16.71 9.75 -26.27
CA LEU A 20 16.31 10.98 -25.59
C LEU A 20 17.54 11.81 -25.16
N ALA A 21 18.55 11.16 -24.60
CA ALA A 21 19.81 11.80 -24.25
C ALA A 21 20.55 12.37 -25.46
N ARG A 22 20.54 11.65 -26.60
CA ARG A 22 21.10 12.13 -27.86
C ARG A 22 20.35 13.37 -28.36
N TRP A 23 19.03 13.37 -28.36
CA TRP A 23 18.24 14.53 -28.74
C TRP A 23 18.48 15.74 -27.82
N ALA A 24 18.57 15.54 -26.52
CA ALA A 24 18.84 16.60 -25.55
C ALA A 24 20.22 17.24 -25.77
N ARG A 25 21.22 16.47 -26.16
CA ARG A 25 22.57 16.96 -26.51
C ARG A 25 22.63 17.63 -27.88
N GLY A 26 21.62 17.49 -28.71
CA GLY A 26 21.57 18.07 -30.06
C GLY A 26 21.91 17.12 -31.20
N GLY A 27 21.96 15.81 -30.92
CA GLY A 27 22.30 14.79 -31.92
C GLY A 27 23.80 14.58 -32.09
N ASP A 28 24.18 13.71 -33.02
CA ASP A 28 25.59 13.54 -33.41
C ASP A 28 25.97 14.71 -34.34
N THR A 29 27.09 15.34 -34.09
CA THR A 29 27.59 16.53 -34.77
C THR A 29 27.97 16.35 -36.26
N ALA A 30 27.61 15.19 -36.83
CA ALA A 30 28.01 14.81 -38.20
C ALA A 30 27.17 15.44 -39.34
N VAL A 31 26.13 16.20 -39.02
CA VAL A 31 25.28 16.84 -40.04
C VAL A 31 25.23 18.35 -39.78
N GLY A 32 26.06 19.12 -40.41
CA GLY A 32 26.06 20.57 -40.58
C GLY A 32 25.76 21.48 -39.36
N PRO A 33 26.37 22.61 -39.25
CA PRO A 33 26.28 23.44 -38.06
C PRO A 33 24.89 24.06 -37.87
N ASN A 34 24.31 23.89 -36.69
CA ASN A 34 23.25 24.67 -36.06
C ASN A 34 21.77 24.32 -36.32
N VAL A 35 21.31 23.92 -37.49
CA VAL A 35 19.87 23.67 -37.72
C VAL A 35 19.45 22.32 -37.16
N GLY A 36 20.29 21.32 -37.23
CA GLY A 36 20.01 19.98 -36.72
C GLY A 36 19.93 19.89 -35.20
N ILE A 37 20.78 20.68 -34.50
CA ILE A 37 20.88 20.69 -33.04
C ILE A 37 19.60 21.23 -32.40
N ALA A 38 19.13 22.38 -32.88
CA ALA A 38 17.89 22.99 -32.39
C ALA A 38 16.67 22.08 -32.59
N HIS A 39 16.59 21.45 -33.76
CA HIS A 39 15.51 20.50 -34.09
C HIS A 39 15.52 19.27 -33.16
N GLN A 40 16.67 18.69 -32.89
CA GLN A 40 16.80 17.53 -32.00
C GLN A 40 16.41 17.90 -30.55
N ARG A 41 16.91 19.01 -30.05
CA ARG A 41 16.53 19.53 -28.72
C ARG A 41 15.04 19.80 -28.64
N TRP A 42 14.44 20.34 -29.68
CA TRP A 42 13.01 20.58 -29.75
C TRP A 42 12.19 19.26 -29.68
N ARG A 43 12.67 18.21 -30.32
CA ARG A 43 12.06 16.87 -30.20
C ARG A 43 12.09 16.35 -28.76
N ALA A 44 13.19 16.52 -28.06
CA ALA A 44 13.31 16.12 -26.65
C ALA A 44 12.33 16.90 -25.76
N ILE A 45 12.27 18.22 -25.93
CA ILE A 45 11.34 19.10 -25.18
C ILE A 45 9.90 18.71 -25.47
N ARG A 46 9.54 18.57 -26.75
CA ARG A 46 8.18 18.18 -27.16
C ARG A 46 7.78 16.83 -26.58
N HIS A 47 8.69 15.86 -26.54
CA HIS A 47 8.42 14.56 -25.92
C HIS A 47 8.19 14.70 -24.40
N ALA A 48 9.03 15.45 -23.69
CA ALA A 48 8.89 15.68 -22.25
C ALA A 48 7.57 16.41 -21.92
N THR A 49 7.24 17.46 -22.64
CA THR A 49 5.97 18.20 -22.50
C THR A 49 4.76 17.32 -22.79
N SER A 50 4.85 16.50 -23.84
CA SER A 50 3.77 15.56 -24.17
C SER A 50 3.53 14.54 -23.04
N ARG A 51 4.60 14.02 -22.43
CA ARG A 51 4.48 13.12 -21.27
C ARG A 51 3.86 13.81 -20.06
N ALA A 52 4.30 15.01 -19.75
CA ALA A 52 3.74 15.80 -18.64
C ALA A 52 2.23 16.04 -18.83
N ASN A 53 1.83 16.49 -20.03
CA ASN A 53 0.42 16.70 -20.36
C ASN A 53 -0.41 15.41 -20.29
N VAL A 54 0.12 14.28 -20.72
CA VAL A 54 -0.56 12.99 -20.59
C VAL A 54 -0.72 12.59 -19.14
N THR A 55 0.31 12.78 -18.33
CA THR A 55 0.24 12.50 -16.89
C THR A 55 -0.84 13.36 -16.21
N ALA A 56 -0.86 14.66 -16.49
CA ALA A 56 -1.88 15.57 -15.97
C ALA A 56 -3.31 15.12 -16.36
N ARG A 57 -3.52 14.80 -17.64
CA ARG A 57 -4.83 14.28 -18.12
C ARG A 57 -5.23 12.94 -17.48
N MET A 58 -4.27 12.05 -17.22
CA MET A 58 -4.54 10.81 -16.50
C MET A 58 -4.99 11.08 -15.06
N MET A 59 -4.33 12.03 -14.39
CA MET A 59 -4.71 12.44 -13.03
C MET A 59 -6.12 13.04 -13.01
N GLU A 60 -6.48 13.85 -13.99
CA GLU A 60 -7.83 14.41 -14.16
C GLU A 60 -8.87 13.31 -14.43
N GLN A 61 -8.60 12.43 -15.40
CA GLN A 61 -9.51 11.37 -15.78
C GLN A 61 -9.78 10.38 -14.64
N LEU A 62 -8.80 10.14 -13.79
CA LEU A 62 -8.91 9.27 -12.62
C LEU A 62 -9.44 10.01 -11.38
N ASP A 63 -9.62 11.31 -11.48
CA ASP A 63 -9.96 12.19 -10.34
C ASP A 63 -9.05 11.94 -9.14
N LEU A 64 -7.75 11.73 -9.42
CA LEU A 64 -6.80 11.22 -8.43
C LEU A 64 -6.65 12.15 -7.24
N VAL A 65 -6.58 13.46 -7.48
CA VAL A 65 -6.36 14.45 -6.42
C VAL A 65 -7.57 14.55 -5.50
N ALA A 66 -8.77 14.74 -6.06
CA ALA A 66 -9.97 14.90 -5.27
C ALA A 66 -10.32 13.59 -4.52
N ARG A 67 -10.26 12.44 -5.20
CA ARG A 67 -10.45 11.13 -4.55
C ARG A 67 -9.49 10.90 -3.40
N THR A 68 -8.21 11.22 -3.58
CA THR A 68 -7.20 11.03 -2.53
C THR A 68 -7.43 11.99 -1.37
N ALA A 69 -7.80 13.25 -1.66
CA ALA A 69 -8.13 14.24 -0.64
C ALA A 69 -9.36 13.82 0.19
N GLU A 70 -10.42 13.32 -0.45
CA GLU A 70 -11.59 12.81 0.26
C GLU A 70 -11.27 11.56 1.09
N GLN A 71 -10.45 10.65 0.57
CA GLN A 71 -9.97 9.52 1.35
C GLN A 71 -9.14 9.96 2.56
N ALA A 72 -8.24 10.92 2.39
CA ALA A 72 -7.46 11.50 3.48
C ALA A 72 -8.37 12.08 4.57
N ARG A 73 -9.44 12.77 4.17
CA ARG A 73 -10.43 13.36 5.05
C ARG A 73 -11.24 12.31 5.82
N ILE A 74 -11.70 11.27 5.13
CA ILE A 74 -12.46 10.17 5.74
C ILE A 74 -11.61 9.43 6.77
N PHE A 75 -10.39 9.06 6.42
CA PHE A 75 -9.48 8.32 7.30
C PHE A 75 -8.81 9.21 8.35
N GLY A 76 -8.79 10.52 8.19
CA GLY A 76 -8.12 11.45 9.11
C GLY A 76 -6.59 11.32 9.07
N ILE A 77 -6.03 11.04 7.89
CA ILE A 77 -4.59 10.92 7.62
C ILE A 77 -4.15 11.92 6.56
N ASP A 78 -2.85 12.16 6.45
CA ASP A 78 -2.35 13.07 5.44
C ASP A 78 -2.47 12.49 4.01
N PHE A 79 -2.50 13.38 3.02
CA PHE A 79 -2.67 13.04 1.61
C PHE A 79 -1.62 12.05 1.10
N PHE A 80 -0.37 12.24 1.49
CA PHE A 80 0.71 11.37 1.06
C PHE A 80 0.60 9.97 1.66
N SER A 81 0.15 9.86 2.91
CA SER A 81 -0.09 8.57 3.56
C SER A 81 -1.17 7.75 2.87
N VAL A 82 -2.19 8.38 2.28
CA VAL A 82 -3.18 7.65 1.45
C VAL A 82 -2.53 6.95 0.27
N LEU A 83 -1.52 7.57 -0.34
CA LEU A 83 -0.84 7.03 -1.52
C LEU A 83 0.29 6.05 -1.17
N SER A 84 0.98 6.27 -0.05
CA SER A 84 2.21 5.56 0.30
C SER A 84 2.03 4.46 1.35
N ARG A 85 0.99 4.55 2.19
CA ARG A 85 0.72 3.57 3.24
C ARG A 85 -0.31 2.54 2.81
N GLY A 86 -0.21 1.33 3.36
CA GLY A 86 -1.15 0.26 3.11
C GLY A 86 -2.52 0.47 3.76
N SER A 87 -3.45 -0.44 3.49
CA SER A 87 -4.80 -0.43 4.06
C SER A 87 -4.82 -0.51 5.58
N GLN A 88 -3.86 -1.22 6.18
CA GLN A 88 -3.74 -1.34 7.62
C GLN A 88 -3.63 0.04 8.31
N TYR A 89 -2.80 0.93 7.80
CA TYR A 89 -2.63 2.28 8.35
C TYR A 89 -3.95 3.08 8.36
N ARG A 90 -4.78 2.90 7.33
CA ARG A 90 -6.11 3.52 7.25
C ARG A 90 -7.07 2.94 8.30
N VAL A 91 -7.06 1.62 8.46
CA VAL A 91 -7.89 0.94 9.46
C VAL A 91 -7.47 1.35 10.87
N GLU A 92 -6.19 1.38 11.17
CA GLU A 92 -5.64 1.82 12.46
C GLU A 92 -6.06 3.26 12.78
N SER A 93 -6.01 4.16 11.81
CA SER A 93 -6.46 5.54 11.98
C SER A 93 -7.96 5.64 12.33
N MET A 94 -8.80 4.84 11.68
CA MET A 94 -10.23 4.80 12.00
C MET A 94 -10.47 4.22 13.39
N LEU A 95 -9.74 3.16 13.76
CA LEU A 95 -9.83 2.56 15.10
C LEU A 95 -9.38 3.53 16.19
N LEU A 96 -8.32 4.30 15.96
CA LEU A 96 -7.87 5.35 16.88
C LEU A 96 -8.95 6.40 17.11
N ARG A 97 -9.63 6.85 16.06
CA ARG A 97 -10.73 7.81 16.19
C ARG A 97 -11.91 7.23 16.95
N LEU A 98 -12.26 5.98 16.70
CA LEU A 98 -13.31 5.29 17.43
C LEU A 98 -12.92 5.08 18.90
N ALA A 99 -11.71 4.63 19.17
CA ALA A 99 -11.19 4.45 20.52
C ALA A 99 -11.24 5.76 21.32
N HIS A 100 -10.82 6.87 20.70
CA HIS A 100 -10.87 8.18 21.33
C HIS A 100 -12.31 8.59 21.73
N THR A 101 -13.29 8.33 20.88
CA THR A 101 -14.72 8.64 21.19
C THR A 101 -15.29 7.75 22.30
N GLN A 102 -14.70 6.58 22.50
CA GLN A 102 -15.10 5.60 23.53
C GLN A 102 -14.25 5.69 24.79
N ASN A 103 -13.33 6.66 24.89
CA ASN A 103 -12.37 6.82 25.98
C ASN A 103 -11.42 5.62 26.17
N TYR A 104 -11.11 4.90 25.08
CA TYR A 104 -10.09 3.86 25.08
C TYR A 104 -8.76 4.40 24.57
N VAL A 105 -7.68 3.87 25.11
CA VAL A 105 -6.32 4.13 24.64
C VAL A 105 -5.84 2.91 23.86
N MET A 106 -5.47 3.11 22.59
CA MET A 106 -4.86 2.06 21.80
C MET A 106 -3.40 1.85 22.22
N ILE A 107 -3.01 0.60 22.39
CA ILE A 107 -1.63 0.21 22.69
C ILE A 107 -0.76 0.49 21.47
N SER A 108 0.30 1.27 21.67
CA SER A 108 1.30 1.59 20.64
C SER A 108 2.69 1.17 21.11
N PRO A 109 3.05 -0.12 21.03
CA PRO A 109 4.35 -0.59 21.48
C PRO A 109 5.46 0.02 20.61
N ASN A 110 6.58 0.38 21.24
CA ASN A 110 7.76 0.81 20.53
C ASN A 110 8.48 -0.39 19.89
N LYS A 111 9.46 -0.10 19.03
CA LYS A 111 10.18 -1.13 18.28
C LYS A 111 10.87 -2.15 19.19
N GLU A 112 11.38 -1.73 20.34
CA GLU A 112 12.06 -2.60 21.30
C GLU A 112 11.06 -3.51 22.03
N GLN A 113 9.91 -2.96 22.40
CA GLN A 113 8.83 -3.74 23.02
C GLN A 113 8.32 -4.82 22.04
N VAL A 114 8.12 -4.48 20.77
CA VAL A 114 7.72 -5.45 19.74
C VAL A 114 8.79 -6.55 19.56
N ALA A 115 10.07 -6.18 19.58
CA ALA A 115 11.15 -7.15 19.43
C ALA A 115 11.28 -8.11 20.63
N ARG A 116 10.88 -7.69 21.82
CA ARG A 116 10.89 -8.50 23.05
C ARG A 116 9.61 -9.31 23.25
N GLN A 117 8.56 -9.04 22.48
CA GLN A 117 7.32 -9.80 22.60
C GLN A 117 7.57 -11.28 22.31
N PRO A 118 7.12 -12.19 23.18
CA PRO A 118 7.17 -13.60 22.87
C PRO A 118 6.29 -13.88 21.63
N ALA A 119 6.80 -14.72 20.74
CA ALA A 119 6.04 -15.13 19.57
C ALA A 119 4.73 -15.82 20.01
N MET A 120 3.64 -15.47 19.34
CA MET A 120 2.38 -16.19 19.54
C MET A 120 2.56 -17.64 19.12
N GLU A 121 2.18 -18.56 19.99
CA GLU A 121 2.11 -19.96 19.64
C GLU A 121 0.95 -20.18 18.68
N CYS A 122 1.25 -20.43 17.43
CA CYS A 122 0.25 -20.84 16.43
C CYS A 122 0.82 -21.99 15.60
N LEU A 123 -0.03 -22.95 15.32
CA LEU A 123 0.24 -23.98 14.33
C LEU A 123 -0.55 -23.61 13.08
N PRO A 124 0.08 -23.01 12.06
CA PRO A 124 -0.61 -22.72 10.82
C PRO A 124 -0.96 -24.04 10.14
N LEU A 125 -2.22 -24.38 10.14
CA LEU A 125 -2.72 -25.52 9.39
C LEU A 125 -3.07 -25.05 7.98
N VAL A 126 -2.25 -25.44 7.02
CA VAL A 126 -2.54 -25.27 5.61
C VAL A 126 -2.90 -26.64 5.06
N MET A 127 -4.16 -26.81 4.69
CA MET A 127 -4.63 -28.03 4.02
C MET A 127 -4.44 -27.84 2.52
N GLU A 128 -3.53 -28.59 1.93
CA GLU A 128 -3.35 -28.57 0.48
C GLU A 128 -4.41 -29.46 -0.18
N PRO A 129 -5.13 -28.95 -1.19
CA PRO A 129 -6.05 -29.76 -1.96
C PRO A 129 -5.28 -30.78 -2.81
N GLU A 130 -5.91 -31.90 -3.11
CA GLU A 130 -5.36 -32.87 -4.06
C GLU A 130 -5.24 -32.23 -5.45
N SER A 131 -4.01 -32.16 -5.96
CA SER A 131 -3.71 -31.65 -7.30
C SER A 131 -4.03 -32.74 -8.34
N LYS A 132 -5.27 -32.75 -8.83
CA LYS A 132 -5.70 -33.67 -9.89
C LYS A 132 -6.71 -32.98 -10.81
N MET A 133 -6.98 -33.59 -11.94
CA MET A 133 -8.11 -33.21 -12.78
C MET A 133 -9.38 -33.78 -12.17
N TYR A 134 -10.39 -32.92 -12.02
CA TYR A 134 -11.72 -33.31 -11.55
C TYR A 134 -12.67 -33.29 -12.76
N ASP A 135 -13.31 -34.40 -13.04
CA ASP A 135 -14.30 -34.57 -14.09
C ASP A 135 -15.75 -34.50 -13.56
N ASP A 136 -15.91 -34.56 -12.26
CA ASP A 136 -17.18 -34.30 -11.58
C ASP A 136 -17.38 -32.79 -11.31
N PRO A 137 -18.64 -32.34 -11.14
CA PRO A 137 -18.93 -30.95 -10.78
C PRO A 137 -18.26 -30.56 -9.45
N VAL A 138 -17.54 -29.45 -9.45
CA VAL A 138 -16.85 -28.92 -8.26
C VAL A 138 -17.56 -27.66 -7.77
N ALA A 139 -17.99 -27.66 -6.50
CA ALA A 139 -18.50 -26.47 -5.84
C ALA A 139 -17.37 -25.76 -5.11
N VAL A 140 -17.14 -24.50 -5.47
CA VAL A 140 -16.17 -23.64 -4.78
C VAL A 140 -16.92 -22.81 -3.75
N LEU A 141 -16.60 -23.03 -2.48
CA LEU A 141 -17.19 -22.29 -1.36
C LEU A 141 -16.12 -21.41 -0.71
N ASP A 142 -16.49 -20.18 -0.40
CA ASP A 142 -15.61 -19.22 0.29
C ASP A 142 -16.36 -18.59 1.47
N PHE A 143 -15.64 -18.34 2.56
CA PHE A 143 -16.20 -17.64 3.71
C PHE A 143 -16.23 -16.14 3.45
N GLN A 144 -17.40 -15.54 3.56
CA GLN A 144 -17.51 -14.09 3.49
C GLN A 144 -16.75 -13.45 4.65
N SER A 145 -15.73 -12.63 4.31
CA SER A 145 -14.96 -11.87 5.30
C SER A 145 -14.42 -12.73 6.46
N LEU A 146 -13.74 -13.83 6.17
CA LEU A 146 -13.28 -14.80 7.17
C LEU A 146 -12.62 -14.14 8.39
N TYR A 147 -11.64 -13.28 8.19
CA TYR A 147 -10.91 -12.64 9.31
C TYR A 147 -11.80 -11.74 10.17
N PRO A 148 -12.56 -10.79 9.61
CA PRO A 148 -13.51 -10.02 10.41
C PRO A 148 -14.54 -10.88 11.13
N SER A 149 -15.05 -11.94 10.50
CA SER A 149 -16.01 -12.86 11.11
C SER A 149 -15.42 -13.56 12.32
N MET A 150 -14.18 -14.04 12.24
CA MET A 150 -13.48 -14.69 13.36
C MET A 150 -13.19 -13.70 14.49
N VAL A 151 -12.78 -12.49 14.17
CA VAL A 151 -12.57 -11.42 15.18
C VAL A 151 -13.86 -11.13 15.94
N ILE A 152 -14.98 -11.03 15.24
CA ILE A 152 -16.28 -10.74 15.88
C ILE A 152 -16.78 -11.95 16.68
N ALA A 153 -16.70 -13.15 16.13
CA ALA A 153 -17.26 -14.36 16.77
C ALA A 153 -16.49 -14.78 18.03
N TYR A 154 -15.17 -14.61 18.03
CA TYR A 154 -14.30 -15.13 19.10
C TYR A 154 -13.54 -14.04 19.84
N ASN A 155 -13.81 -12.76 19.57
CA ASN A 155 -13.12 -11.61 20.18
C ASN A 155 -11.59 -11.65 20.00
N LEU A 156 -11.11 -12.13 18.86
CA LEU A 156 -9.69 -12.28 18.52
C LEU A 156 -9.08 -10.98 17.97
N CYS A 157 -9.17 -9.89 18.71
CA CYS A 157 -8.62 -8.61 18.27
C CYS A 157 -7.42 -8.22 19.14
N TYR A 158 -6.39 -7.65 18.53
CA TYR A 158 -5.24 -7.13 19.29
C TYR A 158 -5.64 -6.04 20.28
N SER A 159 -6.67 -5.25 20.00
CA SER A 159 -7.18 -4.23 20.91
C SER A 159 -7.84 -4.81 22.17
N THR A 160 -8.24 -6.06 22.15
CA THR A 160 -8.85 -6.77 23.29
C THR A 160 -7.90 -7.79 23.91
N CYS A 161 -6.71 -7.98 23.34
CA CYS A 161 -5.69 -8.86 23.90
C CYS A 161 -4.98 -8.16 25.08
N MET A 162 -5.19 -8.67 26.27
CA MET A 162 -4.60 -8.10 27.50
C MET A 162 -3.18 -8.62 27.78
N GLY A 163 -2.62 -9.43 26.90
CA GLY A 163 -1.33 -10.05 27.08
C GLY A 163 -1.42 -11.50 27.54
N ARG A 164 -0.28 -12.04 27.91
CA ARG A 164 -0.16 -13.42 28.40
C ARG A 164 -0.36 -13.46 29.90
N GLU A 165 -1.20 -14.34 30.41
CA GLU A 165 -1.23 -14.61 31.84
C GLU A 165 0.10 -15.23 32.29
N PRO A 166 0.76 -14.67 33.34
CA PRO A 166 1.94 -15.29 33.88
C PRO A 166 1.57 -16.68 34.42
N ARG A 167 2.25 -17.72 33.92
CA ARG A 167 2.16 -19.04 34.54
C ARG A 167 2.83 -18.95 35.92
N ASP A 168 2.29 -19.65 36.89
CA ASP A 168 2.82 -19.67 38.29
C ASP A 168 4.32 -20.08 38.35
N VAL A 169 4.89 -20.61 37.26
CA VAL A 169 6.29 -21.00 37.14
C VAL A 169 7.21 -19.81 36.85
N ASP A 170 6.66 -18.72 36.30
CA ASP A 170 7.44 -17.53 35.85
C ASP A 170 7.48 -16.42 36.91
N ALA A 171 6.97 -16.68 38.13
CA ALA A 171 6.93 -15.71 39.21
C ALA A 171 8.30 -15.32 39.81
N GLY A 172 9.38 -15.78 39.19
CA GLY A 172 10.76 -15.56 39.62
C GLY A 172 11.55 -14.45 38.94
N ASP A 173 11.17 -13.99 37.76
CA ASP A 173 11.90 -12.93 37.06
C ASP A 173 10.96 -11.75 36.75
N GLY A 174 11.15 -10.73 37.53
CA GLY A 174 10.32 -9.52 37.50
C GLY A 174 10.46 -8.69 36.26
N ASP A 175 9.60 -8.88 35.28
CA ASP A 175 9.34 -7.88 34.26
C ASP A 175 7.85 -7.51 34.26
N PRO A 176 7.51 -6.32 34.80
CA PRO A 176 6.13 -5.87 34.86
C PRO A 176 5.72 -5.25 33.55
N ILE A 177 5.37 -6.07 32.54
CA ILE A 177 4.56 -5.59 31.42
C ILE A 177 3.14 -6.13 31.57
N VAL A 178 2.58 -5.96 32.74
CA VAL A 178 1.13 -6.02 32.91
C VAL A 178 0.71 -4.62 33.31
N ALA A 179 0.31 -3.81 32.36
CA ALA A 179 -0.43 -2.61 32.68
C ALA A 179 -1.71 -3.05 33.39
N ARG A 180 -1.73 -2.96 34.70
CA ARG A 180 -2.98 -2.95 35.45
C ARG A 180 -3.75 -1.73 34.98
N GLN A 181 -4.73 -1.96 34.12
CA GLN A 181 -5.80 -1.00 33.88
C GLN A 181 -6.92 -1.35 34.85
N THR A 182 -6.97 -0.63 35.93
CA THR A 182 -8.18 -0.46 36.73
C THR A 182 -9.03 0.63 36.12
#